data_6ed1050ce172468b256a7435fe959a98
#
_entry.id   6ed1050ce172468b256a7435fe959a98
#
_cell.length_a   1.000
_cell.length_b   1.000
_cell.length_c   1.000
_cell.angle_alpha   90.00
_cell.angle_beta   90.00
_cell.angle_gamma   90.00
#
_symmetry.space_group_name_H-M   'P 1'
#
loop_
_entity.id
_entity.type
_entity.pdbx_description
1 polymer ?
#
loop_
_entity_poly.entity_id
_entity_poly.type
_entity_poly.pdbx_seq_one_letter_code
_entity_poly.pdbx_strand_id
1 'polypeptide(L)'
;LQTTVVFTDLHGSTAVFEALGNALATQTVTQITTWVGQQCVLAGGRLVKTLGDGVLVMFADSQDAVNAVVEIQRAHSARVMRSPPNLRMPMRIGVASGEVEMVAGDCYGDAVNVAARLCDLCGPSQIWANAAAVNTVHEGPGLTLRVLGPITIRGRAEPCTVYQIEWHE
;
A
#
# COMPACT_ATOMS: atom_id res chain seq x y z
N LEU A 1 15.30 5.40 -13.00
CA LEU A 1 13.99 6.00 -13.08
C LEU A 1 13.47 6.33 -11.68
N GLN A 2 13.36 7.61 -11.39
CA GLN A 2 12.79 8.09 -10.12
C GLN A 2 11.28 7.90 -10.17
N THR A 3 10.73 7.18 -9.18
CA THR A 3 9.30 6.89 -9.15
C THR A 3 8.81 6.67 -7.72
N THR A 4 7.51 6.61 -7.54
CA THR A 4 6.87 6.27 -6.26
C THR A 4 6.22 4.91 -6.40
N VAL A 5 6.57 4.00 -5.50
CA VAL A 5 6.11 2.62 -5.49
C VAL A 5 5.11 2.42 -4.37
N VAL A 6 4.02 1.74 -4.68
CA VAL A 6 2.99 1.37 -3.71
C VAL A 6 2.87 -0.15 -3.65
N PHE A 7 2.98 -0.70 -2.46
CA PHE A 7 2.61 -2.08 -2.15
C PHE A 7 1.40 -2.11 -1.26
N THR A 8 0.45 -2.99 -1.56
CA THR A 8 -0.68 -3.27 -0.68
C THR A 8 -0.75 -4.75 -0.38
N ASP A 9 -1.27 -5.10 0.80
CA ASP A 9 -1.68 -6.46 1.09
C ASP A 9 -2.87 -6.47 2.06
N LEU A 10 -3.51 -7.62 2.21
CA LEU A 10 -4.64 -7.81 3.10
C LEU A 10 -4.19 -8.58 4.34
N HIS A 11 -4.58 -8.08 5.51
CA HIS A 11 -4.30 -8.73 6.79
C HIS A 11 -5.46 -9.64 7.17
N GLY A 12 -5.16 -10.85 7.66
CA GLY A 12 -6.18 -11.76 8.16
C GLY A 12 -6.84 -12.64 7.10
N SER A 13 -6.25 -12.78 5.92
CA SER A 13 -6.82 -13.61 4.85
C SER A 13 -6.94 -15.08 5.24
N THR A 14 -6.02 -15.62 6.07
CA THR A 14 -6.07 -17.01 6.52
C THR A 14 -7.38 -17.33 7.22
N ALA A 15 -7.83 -16.46 8.12
CA ALA A 15 -9.10 -16.66 8.82
C ALA A 15 -10.31 -16.62 7.87
N VAL A 16 -10.24 -15.76 6.85
CA VAL A 16 -11.28 -15.67 5.83
C VAL A 16 -11.32 -16.93 4.97
N PHE A 17 -10.16 -17.46 4.60
CA PHE A 17 -10.11 -18.73 3.87
C PHE A 17 -10.69 -19.87 4.68
N GLU A 18 -10.43 -19.93 5.97
CA GLU A 18 -11.01 -20.93 6.85
C GLU A 18 -12.54 -20.79 6.96
N ALA A 19 -13.04 -19.55 7.04
CA ALA A 19 -14.46 -19.28 7.20
C ALA A 19 -15.26 -19.53 5.92
N LEU A 20 -14.73 -19.13 4.76
CA LEU A 20 -15.46 -19.17 3.48
C LEU A 20 -15.09 -20.36 2.59
N GLY A 21 -13.96 -21.02 2.84
CA GLY A 21 -13.39 -22.00 1.92
C GLY A 21 -12.61 -21.33 0.77
N ASN A 22 -11.84 -22.15 0.06
CA ASN A 22 -10.86 -21.62 -0.92
C ASN A 22 -11.52 -20.85 -2.07
N ALA A 23 -12.62 -21.35 -2.63
CA ALA A 23 -13.25 -20.73 -3.79
C ALA A 23 -13.79 -19.33 -3.49
N LEU A 24 -14.58 -19.20 -2.44
CA LEU A 24 -15.20 -17.91 -2.07
C LEU A 24 -14.16 -16.93 -1.53
N ALA A 25 -13.21 -17.39 -0.73
CA ALA A 25 -12.14 -16.53 -0.22
C ALA A 25 -11.27 -16.00 -1.35
N THR A 26 -10.89 -16.85 -2.31
CA THR A 26 -10.12 -16.43 -3.49
C THR A 26 -10.90 -15.40 -4.29
N GLN A 27 -12.19 -15.63 -4.52
CA GLN A 27 -13.04 -14.67 -5.24
C GLN A 27 -13.08 -13.33 -4.53
N THR A 28 -13.27 -13.33 -3.21
CA THR A 28 -13.32 -12.11 -2.39
C THR A 28 -12.01 -11.33 -2.46
N VAL A 29 -10.88 -12.02 -2.25
CA VAL A 29 -9.54 -11.41 -2.32
C VAL A 29 -9.29 -10.85 -3.72
N THR A 30 -9.62 -11.60 -4.77
CA THR A 30 -9.42 -11.17 -6.16
C THR A 30 -10.26 -9.93 -6.49
N GLN A 31 -11.49 -9.85 -6.01
CA GLN A 31 -12.34 -8.66 -6.19
C GLN A 31 -11.70 -7.43 -5.55
N ILE A 32 -11.16 -7.56 -4.34
CA ILE A 32 -10.52 -6.45 -3.63
C ILE A 32 -9.25 -6.01 -4.37
N THR A 33 -8.37 -6.95 -4.72
CA THR A 33 -7.10 -6.61 -5.39
C THR A 33 -7.33 -6.01 -6.78
N THR A 34 -8.33 -6.50 -7.51
CA THR A 34 -8.71 -5.93 -8.80
C THR A 34 -9.20 -4.50 -8.63
N TRP A 35 -10.05 -4.25 -7.62
CA TRP A 35 -10.54 -2.91 -7.32
C TRP A 35 -9.39 -1.95 -6.95
N VAL A 36 -8.45 -2.39 -6.11
CA VAL A 36 -7.28 -1.58 -5.72
C VAL A 36 -6.48 -1.20 -6.95
N GLY A 37 -6.18 -2.17 -7.81
CA GLY A 37 -5.45 -1.92 -9.06
C GLY A 37 -6.15 -0.90 -9.96
N GLN A 38 -7.46 -1.02 -10.11
CA GLN A 38 -8.27 -0.10 -10.90
C GLN A 38 -8.25 1.31 -10.32
N GLN A 39 -8.39 1.45 -9.01
CA GLN A 39 -8.33 2.76 -8.36
C GLN A 39 -6.97 3.43 -8.55
N CYS A 40 -5.89 2.69 -8.45
CA CYS A 40 -4.55 3.20 -8.69
C CYS A 40 -4.37 3.67 -10.14
N VAL A 41 -4.84 2.89 -11.11
CA VAL A 41 -4.75 3.26 -12.53
C VAL A 41 -5.57 4.52 -12.81
N LEU A 42 -6.76 4.63 -12.25
CA LEU A 42 -7.60 5.84 -12.40
C LEU A 42 -6.93 7.08 -11.80
N ALA A 43 -6.10 6.90 -10.79
CA ALA A 43 -5.38 8.01 -10.15
C ALA A 43 -4.05 8.35 -10.85
N GLY A 44 -3.73 7.70 -11.96
CA GLY A 44 -2.52 7.95 -12.73
C GLY A 44 -1.39 6.95 -12.49
N GLY A 45 -1.65 5.89 -11.73
CA GLY A 45 -0.68 4.85 -11.46
C GLY A 45 -0.61 3.81 -12.57
N ARG A 46 0.47 3.03 -12.54
CA ARG A 46 0.68 1.89 -13.41
C ARG A 46 0.70 0.62 -12.58
N LEU A 47 -0.24 -0.28 -12.82
CA LEU A 47 -0.24 -1.59 -12.17
C LEU A 47 0.89 -2.43 -12.74
N VAL A 48 1.87 -2.78 -11.90
CA VAL A 48 3.01 -3.62 -12.29
C VAL A 48 2.61 -5.08 -12.23
N LYS A 49 2.08 -5.51 -11.10
CA LYS A 49 1.62 -6.90 -10.93
C LYS A 49 0.71 -7.05 -9.71
N THR A 50 -0.05 -8.14 -9.70
CA THR A 50 -0.83 -8.60 -8.56
C THR A 50 -0.02 -9.66 -7.82
N LEU A 51 -0.03 -9.60 -6.49
CA LEU A 51 0.80 -10.42 -5.61
C LEU A 51 -0.09 -11.15 -4.60
N GLY A 52 -0.76 -12.22 -5.01
CA GLY A 52 -1.64 -12.94 -4.09
C GLY A 52 -2.78 -12.05 -3.59
N ASP A 53 -2.65 -11.53 -2.37
CA ASP A 53 -3.66 -10.66 -1.75
C ASP A 53 -3.30 -9.17 -1.80
N GLY A 54 -2.42 -8.76 -2.69
CA GLY A 54 -2.01 -7.38 -2.84
C GLY A 54 -1.64 -6.99 -4.25
N VAL A 55 -1.19 -5.75 -4.39
CA VAL A 55 -0.75 -5.21 -5.69
C VAL A 55 0.55 -4.42 -5.54
N LEU A 56 1.27 -4.33 -6.64
CA LEU A 56 2.45 -3.49 -6.80
C LEU A 56 2.16 -2.48 -7.90
N VAL A 57 2.21 -1.19 -7.56
CA VAL A 57 1.86 -0.10 -8.47
C VAL A 57 2.98 0.94 -8.45
N MET A 58 3.22 1.57 -9.59
CA MET A 58 4.15 2.69 -9.72
C MET A 58 3.39 3.96 -10.09
N PHE A 59 3.82 5.08 -9.49
CA PHE A 59 3.32 6.42 -9.82
C PHE A 59 4.50 7.32 -10.19
N ALA A 60 4.32 8.14 -11.22
CA ALA A 60 5.32 9.16 -11.56
C ALA A 60 5.32 10.29 -10.52
N ASP A 61 4.17 10.58 -9.91
CA ASP A 61 3.98 11.67 -8.97
C ASP A 61 3.60 11.14 -7.59
N SER A 62 4.36 11.54 -6.56
CA SER A 62 4.12 11.14 -5.17
C SER A 62 2.77 11.63 -4.64
N GLN A 63 2.33 12.84 -5.02
CA GLN A 63 1.05 13.36 -4.56
C GLN A 63 -0.11 12.49 -5.08
N ASP A 64 -0.04 12.06 -6.33
CA ASP A 64 -1.04 11.17 -6.92
C ASP A 64 -1.06 9.83 -6.18
N ALA A 65 0.11 9.29 -5.86
CA ALA A 65 0.22 8.03 -5.12
C ALA A 65 -0.41 8.15 -3.73
N VAL A 66 -0.06 9.21 -3.00
CA VAL A 66 -0.56 9.42 -1.63
C VAL A 66 -2.07 9.65 -1.63
N ASN A 67 -2.57 10.47 -2.55
CA ASN A 67 -4.01 10.69 -2.68
C ASN A 67 -4.75 9.39 -2.98
N ALA A 68 -4.21 8.55 -3.86
CA ALA A 68 -4.81 7.28 -4.23
C ALA A 68 -4.89 6.33 -3.01
N VAL A 69 -3.79 6.17 -2.27
CA VAL A 69 -3.78 5.22 -1.15
C VAL A 69 -4.65 5.70 0.02
N VAL A 70 -4.77 7.01 0.23
CA VAL A 70 -5.67 7.58 1.24
C VAL A 70 -7.12 7.24 0.89
N GLU A 71 -7.54 7.46 -0.36
CA GLU A 71 -8.90 7.14 -0.80
C GLU A 71 -9.19 5.64 -0.76
N ILE A 72 -8.21 4.81 -1.16
CA ILE A 72 -8.34 3.36 -1.10
C ILE A 72 -8.52 2.89 0.34
N GLN A 73 -7.71 3.39 1.29
CA GLN A 73 -7.81 3.01 2.69
C GLN A 73 -9.15 3.45 3.29
N ARG A 74 -9.59 4.66 2.97
CA ARG A 74 -10.88 5.17 3.46
C ARG A 74 -12.04 4.28 3.01
N ALA A 75 -12.09 3.98 1.71
CA ALA A 75 -13.16 3.16 1.14
C ALA A 75 -13.09 1.70 1.66
N HIS A 76 -11.88 1.14 1.72
CA HIS A 76 -11.70 -0.24 2.18
C HIS A 76 -12.00 -0.38 3.68
N SER A 77 -11.59 0.59 4.49
CA SER A 77 -11.91 0.60 5.92
C SER A 77 -13.42 0.63 6.16
N ALA A 78 -14.16 1.39 5.37
CA ALA A 78 -15.62 1.39 5.44
C ALA A 78 -16.20 0.01 5.11
N ARG A 79 -15.64 -0.67 4.11
CA ARG A 79 -16.03 -2.05 3.75
C ARG A 79 -15.76 -3.02 4.91
N VAL A 80 -14.57 -2.92 5.52
CA VAL A 80 -14.18 -3.76 6.65
C VAL A 80 -15.16 -3.60 7.80
N MET A 81 -15.54 -2.36 8.13
CA MET A 81 -16.48 -2.08 9.21
C MET A 81 -17.86 -2.64 8.96
N ARG A 82 -18.28 -2.80 7.70
CA ARG A 82 -19.56 -3.41 7.33
C ARG A 82 -19.51 -4.93 7.28
N SER A 83 -18.32 -5.52 7.34
CA SER A 83 -18.14 -6.97 7.27
C SER A 83 -18.24 -7.61 8.65
N PRO A 84 -18.72 -8.88 8.75
CA PRO A 84 -18.64 -9.63 9.99
C PRO A 84 -17.18 -9.75 10.46
N PRO A 85 -16.92 -9.75 11.79
CA PRO A 85 -15.56 -9.75 12.31
C PRO A 85 -14.63 -10.85 11.75
N ASN A 86 -15.17 -12.05 11.52
CA ASN A 86 -14.39 -13.17 11.00
C ASN A 86 -14.11 -13.09 9.50
N LEU A 87 -14.66 -12.10 8.79
CA LEU A 87 -14.45 -11.89 7.36
C LEU A 87 -13.71 -10.58 7.08
N ARG A 88 -13.19 -9.92 8.11
CA ARG A 88 -12.50 -8.65 7.97
C ARG A 88 -11.07 -8.84 7.52
N MET A 89 -10.72 -8.17 6.43
CA MET A 89 -9.36 -8.16 5.88
C MET A 89 -8.90 -6.72 5.71
N PRO A 90 -8.50 -6.03 6.80
CA PRO A 90 -7.97 -4.68 6.68
C PRO A 90 -6.70 -4.67 5.82
N MET A 91 -6.44 -3.54 5.17
CA MET A 91 -5.35 -3.41 4.22
C MET A 91 -4.14 -2.75 4.85
N ARG A 92 -2.94 -3.24 4.53
CA ARG A 92 -1.67 -2.61 4.86
C ARG A 92 -1.08 -2.03 3.59
N ILE A 93 -0.55 -0.82 3.67
CA ILE A 93 -0.01 -0.12 2.51
C ILE A 93 1.36 0.45 2.83
N GLY A 94 2.33 0.17 1.96
CA GLY A 94 3.67 0.76 2.00
C GLY A 94 3.91 1.60 0.75
N VAL A 95 4.49 2.79 0.94
CA VAL A 95 4.76 3.74 -0.13
C VAL A 95 6.22 4.20 -0.03
N ALA A 96 6.95 4.15 -1.12
CA ALA A 96 8.33 4.62 -1.14
C ALA A 96 8.69 5.24 -2.48
N SER A 97 9.39 6.37 -2.44
CA SER A 97 9.94 7.00 -3.63
C SER A 97 11.43 6.77 -3.71
N GLY A 98 11.96 6.59 -4.90
CA GLY A 98 13.38 6.39 -5.17
C GLY A 98 13.63 5.82 -6.55
N GLU A 99 14.86 5.39 -6.78
CA GLU A 99 15.26 4.82 -8.05
C GLU A 99 14.71 3.40 -8.24
N VAL A 100 14.23 3.14 -9.44
CA VAL A 100 13.65 1.85 -9.84
C VAL A 100 14.11 1.55 -11.26
N GLU A 101 14.44 0.27 -11.51
CA GLU A 101 14.71 -0.25 -12.83
C GLU A 101 13.55 -1.11 -13.30
N MET A 102 13.14 -0.89 -14.56
CA MET A 102 12.12 -1.73 -15.20
C MET A 102 12.81 -2.80 -16.04
N VAL A 103 12.49 -4.06 -15.78
CA VAL A 103 13.03 -5.19 -16.52
C VAL A 103 11.90 -6.17 -16.82
N ALA A 104 11.62 -6.39 -18.11
CA ALA A 104 10.63 -7.37 -18.58
C ALA A 104 9.24 -7.17 -17.93
N GLY A 105 8.82 -5.93 -17.76
CA GLY A 105 7.51 -5.59 -17.20
C GLY A 105 7.43 -5.61 -15.69
N ASP A 106 8.50 -5.96 -14.99
CA ASP A 106 8.59 -5.90 -13.52
C ASP A 106 9.51 -4.77 -13.10
N CYS A 107 9.47 -4.40 -11.82
CA CYS A 107 10.31 -3.32 -11.30
C CYS A 107 11.21 -3.82 -10.16
N TYR A 108 12.40 -3.26 -10.11
CA TYR A 108 13.46 -3.63 -9.16
C TYR A 108 14.13 -2.37 -8.64
N GLY A 109 14.64 -2.43 -7.43
CA GLY A 109 15.43 -1.35 -6.85
C GLY A 109 15.09 -1.07 -5.40
N ASP A 110 15.80 -0.11 -4.83
CA ASP A 110 15.68 0.22 -3.41
C ASP A 110 14.27 0.65 -3.02
N ALA A 111 13.63 1.51 -3.83
CA ALA A 111 12.26 1.96 -3.53
C ALA A 111 11.27 0.80 -3.48
N VAL A 112 11.42 -0.19 -4.36
CA VAL A 112 10.55 -1.39 -4.36
C VAL A 112 10.72 -2.16 -3.06
N ASN A 113 11.96 -2.37 -2.64
CA ASN A 113 12.26 -3.11 -1.41
C ASN A 113 11.76 -2.37 -0.17
N VAL A 114 11.94 -1.06 -0.13
CA VAL A 114 11.46 -0.23 0.99
C VAL A 114 9.95 -0.25 1.07
N ALA A 115 9.24 -0.05 -0.04
CA ALA A 115 7.78 -0.06 -0.05
C ALA A 115 7.22 -1.41 0.42
N ALA A 116 7.80 -2.52 -0.06
CA ALA A 116 7.41 -3.86 0.36
C ALA A 116 7.61 -4.05 1.85
N ARG A 117 8.75 -3.61 2.38
CA ARG A 117 9.07 -3.76 3.80
C ARG A 117 8.17 -2.90 4.69
N LEU A 118 7.86 -1.68 4.27
CA LEU A 118 6.94 -0.81 5.01
C LEU A 118 5.53 -1.41 5.05
N CYS A 119 5.10 -2.00 3.94
CA CYS A 119 3.83 -2.73 3.89
C CYS A 119 3.80 -3.88 4.91
N ASP A 120 4.90 -4.63 5.04
CA ASP A 120 4.99 -5.72 6.01
C ASP A 120 5.04 -5.24 7.45
N LEU A 121 5.66 -4.10 7.70
CA LEU A 121 5.88 -3.57 9.06
C LEU A 121 4.72 -2.79 9.61
N CYS A 122 3.93 -2.15 8.76
CA CYS A 122 2.81 -1.32 9.22
C CYS A 122 1.68 -2.17 9.78
N GLY A 123 0.84 -1.54 10.58
CA GLY A 123 -0.34 -2.22 11.12
C GLY A 123 -1.51 -2.25 10.15
N PRO A 124 -2.54 -3.02 10.49
CA PRO A 124 -3.77 -3.06 9.70
C PRO A 124 -4.40 -1.67 9.57
N SER A 125 -4.89 -1.36 8.38
CA SER A 125 -5.50 -0.07 8.03
C SER A 125 -4.54 1.11 8.10
N GLN A 126 -3.23 0.86 8.13
CA GLN A 126 -2.20 1.90 8.14
C GLN A 126 -1.55 2.07 6.78
N ILE A 127 -0.97 3.24 6.58
CA ILE A 127 -0.15 3.57 5.42
C ILE A 127 1.18 4.11 5.95
N TRP A 128 2.28 3.42 5.65
CA TRP A 128 3.61 3.89 6.00
C TRP A 128 4.36 4.29 4.74
N ALA A 129 5.12 5.37 4.81
CA ALA A 129 5.86 5.91 3.67
C ALA A 129 7.26 6.33 4.09
N ASN A 130 8.21 6.26 3.17
CA ASN A 130 9.53 6.84 3.41
C ASN A 130 9.47 8.37 3.22
N ALA A 131 10.47 9.08 3.75
CA ALA A 131 10.51 10.54 3.67
C ALA A 131 10.45 11.05 2.23
N ALA A 132 11.14 10.38 1.30
CA ALA A 132 11.17 10.77 -0.10
C ALA A 132 9.77 10.75 -0.75
N ALA A 133 8.88 9.87 -0.31
CA ALA A 133 7.53 9.79 -0.85
C ALA A 133 6.62 10.91 -0.37
N VAL A 134 6.92 11.54 0.77
CA VAL A 134 6.02 12.53 1.38
C VAL A 134 6.59 13.94 1.44
N ASN A 135 7.87 14.14 1.14
CA ASN A 135 8.50 15.46 1.30
C ASN A 135 7.93 16.55 0.37
N THR A 136 7.26 16.18 -0.71
CA THR A 136 6.57 17.13 -1.60
C THR A 136 5.05 17.03 -1.51
N VAL A 137 4.53 16.23 -0.58
CA VAL A 137 3.09 16.01 -0.43
C VAL A 137 2.49 17.10 0.44
N HIS A 138 1.36 17.64 0.02
CA HIS A 138 0.62 18.64 0.75
C HIS A 138 -0.40 17.99 1.67
N GLU A 139 -0.33 18.32 2.97
CA GLU A 139 -1.36 17.94 3.92
C GLU A 139 -2.63 18.75 3.68
N GLY A 140 -3.76 18.17 4.10
CA GLY A 140 -5.05 18.82 3.98
C GLY A 140 -6.11 18.04 4.73
N PRO A 141 -7.40 18.40 4.56
CA PRO A 141 -8.48 17.64 5.18
C PRO A 141 -8.41 16.17 4.82
N GLY A 142 -8.39 15.29 5.83
CA GLY A 142 -8.35 13.86 5.64
C GLY A 142 -6.98 13.30 5.27
N LEU A 143 -5.92 14.11 5.29
CA LEU A 143 -4.56 13.65 5.00
C LEU A 143 -3.57 14.39 5.89
N THR A 144 -3.04 13.71 6.89
CA THR A 144 -1.99 14.26 7.75
C THR A 144 -0.81 13.30 7.79
N LEU A 145 0.38 13.86 8.04
CA LEU A 145 1.63 13.12 8.08
C LEU A 145 2.15 13.12 9.51
N ARG A 146 2.44 11.93 10.03
CA ARG A 146 3.03 11.78 11.37
C ARG A 146 4.37 11.08 11.24
N VAL A 147 5.44 11.72 11.69
CA VAL A 147 6.76 11.11 11.67
C VAL A 147 6.83 9.99 12.70
N LEU A 148 7.28 8.81 12.25
CA LEU A 148 7.53 7.67 13.12
C LEU A 148 9.00 7.58 13.53
N GLY A 149 9.88 8.22 12.77
CA GLY A 149 11.31 8.25 13.02
C GLY A 149 12.09 7.29 12.15
N PRO A 150 13.37 7.04 12.50
CA PRO A 150 14.20 6.12 11.72
C PRO A 150 13.81 4.67 12.00
N ILE A 151 13.68 3.90 10.93
CA ILE A 151 13.40 2.47 10.99
C ILE A 151 14.46 1.74 10.20
N THR A 152 15.01 0.67 10.78
CA THR A 152 15.99 -0.16 10.10
C THR A 152 15.28 -1.03 9.07
N ILE A 153 15.70 -0.91 7.82
CA ILE A 153 15.19 -1.72 6.71
C ILE A 153 16.26 -2.76 6.37
N ARG A 154 15.86 -4.02 6.35
CA ARG A 154 16.74 -5.13 6.03
C ARG A 154 17.40 -4.91 4.66
N GLY A 155 18.71 -5.04 4.61
CA GLY A 155 19.49 -4.86 3.38
C GLY A 155 19.96 -3.44 3.13
N ARG A 156 19.59 -2.47 3.96
CA ARG A 156 20.07 -1.09 3.88
C ARG A 156 21.06 -0.80 4.98
N ALA A 157 22.13 -0.09 4.62
CA ALA A 157 23.18 0.31 5.58
C ALA A 157 22.67 1.37 6.56
N GLU A 158 21.80 2.29 6.10
CA GLU A 158 21.30 3.40 6.91
C GLU A 158 19.81 3.24 7.20
N PRO A 159 19.36 3.70 8.40
CA PRO A 159 17.94 3.72 8.70
C PRO A 159 17.16 4.59 7.72
N CYS A 160 15.92 4.23 7.51
CA CYS A 160 14.99 4.96 6.67
C CYS A 160 14.05 5.78 7.56
N THR A 161 13.93 7.08 7.30
CA THR A 161 12.93 7.90 8.02
C THR A 161 11.55 7.59 7.47
N VAL A 162 10.65 7.18 8.37
CA VAL A 162 9.33 6.69 8.03
C VAL A 162 8.25 7.59 8.59
N TYR A 163 7.21 7.79 7.81
CA TYR A 163 6.02 8.54 8.19
C TYR A 163 4.81 7.62 8.11
N GLN A 164 3.85 7.82 9.02
CA GLN A 164 2.51 7.28 8.84
C GLN A 164 1.66 8.33 8.16
N ILE A 165 0.99 7.93 7.08
CA ILE A 165 0.01 8.76 6.40
C ILE A 165 -1.34 8.50 7.07
N GLU A 166 -1.86 9.50 7.78
CA GLU A 166 -3.14 9.40 8.46
C GLU A 166 -4.25 9.88 7.53
N TRP A 167 -5.27 9.03 7.36
CA TRP A 167 -6.32 9.22 6.35
C TRP A 167 -7.71 9.47 6.95
N HIS A 168 -7.79 9.71 8.24
CA HIS A 168 -9.05 9.99 8.93
C HIS A 168 -9.60 11.36 8.56
N GLU A 169 -10.89 11.49 8.62
CA GLU A 169 -11.56 12.78 8.40
C GLU A 169 -11.42 13.70 9.61
#